data_fe336b1956ccc5d6af0afa4817605b19
#
_entry.id   fe336b1956ccc5d6af0afa4817605b19
#
_cell.length_a   1.000
_cell.length_b   1.000
_cell.length_c   1.000
_cell.angle_alpha   90.00
_cell.angle_beta   90.00
_cell.angle_gamma   90.00
#
_symmetry.space_group_name_H-M   'P 1'
#
loop_
_entity.id
_entity.type
_entity.pdbx_description
1 polymer ?
#
loop_
_entity_poly.entity_id
_entity_poly.type
_entity_poly.pdbx_seq_one_letter_code
_entity_poly.pdbx_strand_id
1 'polypeptide(L)'
;FVLGIKGLDTLPQEGTELLRYKTAINLLFQMILGNTSRNYLAMYNQGIIDDSFGFEFSLDREFHFADFSGDTDEPEKAAEKVKEIILGFADDPEVSETNLDLLKKKMLGQYFQSLNSIEYIANQFTQSLFGDRTLFDLPEIIDSIQMKDVLAAGEAFISEEAFSEFYMRPK
;
A
#
# COMPACT_ATOMS: atom_id res chain seq x y z
N PHE A 1 -4.96 -13.84 -10.21
CA PHE A 1 -6.08 -13.26 -9.44
C PHE A 1 -5.89 -11.76 -9.25
N VAL A 2 -6.99 -11.07 -9.01
CA VAL A 2 -6.99 -9.70 -8.51
C VAL A 2 -7.97 -9.60 -7.36
N LEU A 3 -7.51 -9.11 -6.21
CA LEU A 3 -8.32 -8.77 -5.05
C LEU A 3 -8.32 -7.26 -4.92
N GLY A 4 -9.49 -6.62 -5.04
CA GLY A 4 -9.65 -5.18 -4.90
C GLY A 4 -10.31 -4.80 -3.59
N ILE A 5 -9.92 -3.66 -3.02
CA ILE A 5 -10.61 -3.00 -1.89
C ILE A 5 -10.94 -1.59 -2.34
N LYS A 6 -12.22 -1.23 -2.31
CA LYS A 6 -12.66 0.14 -2.56
C LYS A 6 -12.68 0.93 -1.25
N GLY A 7 -12.11 2.13 -1.24
CA GLY A 7 -12.26 3.03 -0.10
C GLY A 7 -13.71 3.49 0.05
N LEU A 8 -14.26 3.33 1.24
CA LEU A 8 -15.62 3.75 1.61
C LEU A 8 -15.61 4.96 2.55
N ASP A 9 -14.46 5.27 3.11
CA ASP A 9 -14.24 6.40 4.00
C ASP A 9 -14.15 7.74 3.24
N THR A 10 -14.33 8.82 3.97
CA THR A 10 -14.22 10.18 3.43
C THR A 10 -12.76 10.60 3.45
N LEU A 11 -12.24 10.94 2.28
CA LEU A 11 -10.86 11.39 2.13
C LEU A 11 -10.63 12.76 2.78
N PRO A 12 -9.43 13.00 3.34
CA PRO A 12 -9.01 14.32 3.78
C PRO A 12 -9.06 15.34 2.65
N GLN A 13 -9.48 16.57 2.96
CA GLN A 13 -9.59 17.66 1.97
C GLN A 13 -8.25 18.36 1.73
N GLU A 14 -7.38 18.42 2.73
CA GLU A 14 -6.08 19.07 2.64
C GLU A 14 -5.04 18.17 1.99
N GLY A 15 -4.28 18.70 1.03
CA GLY A 15 -3.29 17.93 0.27
C GLY A 15 -2.22 17.25 1.15
N THR A 16 -1.83 17.87 2.28
CA THR A 16 -0.89 17.28 3.26
C THR A 16 -1.46 16.03 3.92
N GLU A 17 -2.69 16.14 4.41
CA GLU A 17 -3.36 15.03 5.09
C GLU A 17 -3.68 13.90 4.10
N LEU A 18 -4.01 14.24 2.87
CA LEU A 18 -4.22 13.27 1.79
C LEU A 18 -2.93 12.50 1.47
N LEU A 19 -1.80 13.21 1.37
CA LEU A 19 -0.49 12.59 1.12
C LEU A 19 -0.03 11.76 2.34
N ARG A 20 -0.31 12.23 3.56
CA ARG A 20 -0.07 11.48 4.80
C ARG A 20 -0.87 10.18 4.82
N TYR A 21 -2.17 10.26 4.53
CA TYR A 21 -3.06 9.10 4.44
C TYR A 21 -2.56 8.09 3.41
N LYS A 22 -2.27 8.54 2.18
CA LYS A 22 -1.71 7.68 1.13
C LYS A 22 -0.42 6.99 1.56
N THR A 23 0.48 7.74 2.20
CA THR A 23 1.76 7.20 2.68
C THR A 23 1.56 6.20 3.81
N ALA A 24 0.63 6.47 4.74
CA ALA A 24 0.31 5.57 5.85
C ALA A 24 -0.26 4.22 5.35
N ILE A 25 -1.19 4.22 4.40
CA ILE A 25 -1.74 3.00 3.79
C ILE A 25 -0.64 2.21 3.05
N ASN A 26 0.21 2.89 2.28
CA ASN A 26 1.32 2.21 1.60
C ASN A 26 2.30 1.58 2.60
N LEU A 27 2.61 2.25 3.70
CA LEU A 27 3.45 1.70 4.76
C LEU A 27 2.79 0.48 5.41
N LEU A 28 1.49 0.52 5.70
CA LEU A 28 0.75 -0.62 6.22
C LEU A 28 0.86 -1.84 5.30
N PHE A 29 0.53 -1.68 4.03
CA PHE A 29 0.58 -2.80 3.08
C PHE A 29 2.01 -3.31 2.86
N GLN A 30 3.02 -2.43 2.89
CA GLN A 30 4.41 -2.85 2.86
C GLN A 30 4.81 -3.67 4.10
N MET A 31 4.28 -3.34 5.29
CA MET A 31 4.54 -4.13 6.51
C MET A 31 3.93 -5.52 6.40
N ILE A 32 2.66 -5.63 6.03
CA ILE A 32 1.94 -6.92 6.10
C ILE A 32 2.13 -7.80 4.85
N LEU A 33 2.34 -7.20 3.65
CA LEU A 33 2.39 -7.91 2.36
C LEU A 33 3.60 -7.54 1.48
N GLY A 34 4.49 -6.68 1.95
CA GLY A 34 5.73 -6.38 1.22
C GLY A 34 6.61 -7.62 1.06
N ASN A 35 7.41 -7.65 0.00
CA ASN A 35 8.23 -8.83 -0.38
C ASN A 35 9.24 -9.32 0.67
N THR A 36 9.43 -8.58 1.75
CA THR A 36 10.26 -8.97 2.91
C THR A 36 9.45 -9.32 4.14
N SER A 37 8.11 -9.19 4.09
CA SER A 37 7.23 -9.53 5.21
C SER A 37 7.16 -11.04 5.42
N ARG A 38 6.89 -11.45 6.66
CA ARG A 38 6.70 -12.87 6.98
C ARG A 38 5.52 -13.48 6.23
N ASN A 39 4.45 -12.70 6.05
CA ASN A 39 3.27 -13.14 5.34
C ASN A 39 3.58 -13.42 3.86
N TYR A 40 4.27 -12.49 3.18
CA TYR A 40 4.71 -12.71 1.80
C TYR A 40 5.58 -13.97 1.70
N LEU A 41 6.61 -14.07 2.54
CA LEU A 41 7.53 -15.20 2.52
C LEU A 41 6.82 -16.53 2.84
N ALA A 42 5.85 -16.53 3.74
CA ALA A 42 5.08 -17.72 4.06
C ALA A 42 4.20 -18.16 2.87
N MET A 43 3.51 -17.25 2.20
CA MET A 43 2.71 -17.56 1.01
C MET A 43 3.58 -18.00 -0.16
N TYR A 44 4.71 -17.34 -0.38
CA TYR A 44 5.68 -17.69 -1.42
C TYR A 44 6.27 -19.11 -1.21
N ASN A 45 6.71 -19.42 0.00
CA ASN A 45 7.28 -20.74 0.33
C ASN A 45 6.24 -21.88 0.24
N GLN A 46 4.96 -21.56 0.40
CA GLN A 46 3.84 -22.50 0.24
C GLN A 46 3.38 -22.64 -1.22
N GLY A 47 3.95 -21.83 -2.14
CA GLY A 47 3.53 -21.80 -3.55
C GLY A 47 2.15 -21.20 -3.77
N ILE A 48 1.61 -20.45 -2.81
CA ILE A 48 0.31 -19.76 -2.92
C ILE A 48 0.45 -18.53 -3.84
N ILE A 49 1.59 -17.86 -3.79
CA ILE A 49 1.97 -16.75 -4.67
C ILE A 49 3.37 -16.99 -5.25
N ASP A 50 3.70 -16.25 -6.30
CA ASP A 50 5.03 -16.20 -6.89
C ASP A 50 5.60 -14.77 -6.96
N ASP A 51 6.67 -14.56 -7.72
CA ASP A 51 7.33 -13.26 -7.89
C ASP A 51 6.46 -12.20 -8.59
N SER A 52 5.35 -12.59 -9.22
CA SER A 52 4.40 -11.66 -9.85
C SER A 52 3.48 -10.97 -8.85
N PHE A 53 3.40 -11.50 -7.61
CA PHE A 53 2.52 -10.92 -6.60
C PHE A 53 2.97 -9.52 -6.19
N GLY A 54 2.02 -8.60 -6.24
CA GLY A 54 2.21 -7.23 -5.83
C GLY A 54 0.90 -6.56 -5.46
N PHE A 55 1.01 -5.32 -5.01
CA PHE A 55 -0.14 -4.48 -4.70
C PHE A 55 0.12 -3.03 -5.10
N GLU A 56 -0.97 -2.31 -5.35
CA GLU A 56 -0.97 -0.87 -5.57
C GLU A 56 -2.09 -0.22 -4.75
N PHE A 57 -1.83 0.96 -4.21
CA PHE A 57 -2.82 1.83 -3.60
C PHE A 57 -2.95 3.10 -4.42
N SER A 58 -4.07 3.22 -5.10
CA SER A 58 -4.44 4.37 -5.92
C SER A 58 -5.33 5.31 -5.13
N LEU A 59 -4.96 6.59 -5.13
CA LEU A 59 -5.73 7.64 -4.47
C LEU A 59 -5.79 8.87 -5.36
N ASP A 60 -6.99 9.30 -5.65
CA ASP A 60 -7.35 10.55 -6.32
C ASP A 60 -8.29 11.36 -5.41
N ARG A 61 -8.70 12.54 -5.84
CA ARG A 61 -9.56 13.46 -5.05
C ARG A 61 -10.92 12.88 -4.70
N GLU A 62 -11.48 12.03 -5.55
CA GLU A 62 -12.86 11.56 -5.45
C GLU A 62 -12.97 10.05 -5.21
N PHE A 63 -11.87 9.31 -5.35
CA PHE A 63 -11.86 7.86 -5.17
C PHE A 63 -10.51 7.35 -4.72
N HIS A 64 -10.53 6.26 -4.00
CA HIS A 64 -9.33 5.51 -3.65
C HIS A 64 -9.64 4.02 -3.56
N PHE A 65 -8.66 3.23 -3.91
CA PHE A 65 -8.76 1.77 -3.87
C PHE A 65 -7.37 1.16 -3.77
N ALA A 66 -7.32 -0.08 -3.31
CA ALA A 66 -6.14 -0.91 -3.40
C ALA A 66 -6.45 -2.14 -4.25
N ASP A 67 -5.47 -2.61 -5.00
CA ASP A 67 -5.50 -3.91 -5.65
C ASP A 67 -4.28 -4.74 -5.26
N PHE A 68 -4.51 -6.05 -5.16
CA PHE A 68 -3.52 -7.07 -4.85
C PHE A 68 -3.65 -8.13 -5.91
N SER A 69 -2.60 -8.38 -6.67
CA SER A 69 -2.66 -9.27 -7.82
C SER A 69 -1.42 -10.12 -7.97
N GLY A 70 -1.56 -11.23 -8.67
CA GLY A 70 -0.46 -12.13 -9.00
C GLY A 70 -0.95 -13.36 -9.73
N ASP A 71 0.00 -14.08 -10.32
CA ASP A 71 -0.24 -15.35 -10.97
C ASP A 71 -0.12 -16.49 -9.95
N THR A 72 -1.00 -17.48 -10.05
CA THR A 72 -1.02 -18.65 -9.16
C THR A 72 -1.90 -19.75 -9.72
N ASP A 73 -1.59 -20.99 -9.37
CA ASP A 73 -2.42 -22.15 -9.68
C ASP A 73 -3.66 -22.25 -8.74
N GLU A 74 -3.65 -21.56 -7.59
CA GLU A 74 -4.72 -21.58 -6.58
C GLU A 74 -5.29 -20.16 -6.30
N PRO A 75 -5.93 -19.50 -7.31
CA PRO A 75 -6.28 -18.09 -7.21
C PRO A 75 -7.27 -17.75 -6.09
N GLU A 76 -8.24 -18.62 -5.80
CA GLU A 76 -9.20 -18.41 -4.71
C GLU A 76 -8.51 -18.47 -3.34
N LYS A 77 -7.62 -19.44 -3.16
CA LYS A 77 -6.85 -19.59 -1.91
C LYS A 77 -5.90 -18.42 -1.70
N ALA A 78 -5.27 -17.91 -2.77
CA ALA A 78 -4.41 -16.75 -2.71
C ALA A 78 -5.20 -15.49 -2.29
N ALA A 79 -6.35 -15.24 -2.94
CA ALA A 79 -7.21 -14.11 -2.62
C ALA A 79 -7.74 -14.19 -1.17
N GLU A 80 -8.21 -15.36 -0.73
CA GLU A 80 -8.68 -15.59 0.64
C GLU A 80 -7.57 -15.33 1.66
N LYS A 81 -6.35 -15.82 1.40
CA LYS A 81 -5.21 -15.64 2.32
C LYS A 81 -4.77 -14.18 2.40
N VAL A 82 -4.73 -13.47 1.28
CA VAL A 82 -4.42 -12.03 1.25
C VAL A 82 -5.50 -11.25 2.00
N LYS A 83 -6.77 -11.56 1.78
CA LYS A 83 -7.90 -10.93 2.47
C LYS A 83 -7.83 -11.15 4.00
N GLU A 84 -7.53 -12.38 4.44
CA GLU A 84 -7.35 -12.71 5.85
C GLU A 84 -6.25 -11.87 6.51
N ILE A 85 -5.08 -11.74 5.84
CA ILE A 85 -3.96 -10.93 6.33
C ILE A 85 -4.36 -9.46 6.43
N ILE A 86 -5.04 -8.92 5.42
CA ILE A 86 -5.46 -7.52 5.41
C ILE A 86 -6.47 -7.24 6.52
N LEU A 87 -7.47 -8.10 6.72
CA LEU A 87 -8.46 -7.93 7.78
C LEU A 87 -7.87 -8.07 9.18
N GLY A 88 -6.82 -8.87 9.33
CA GLY A 88 -6.12 -9.08 10.60
C GLY A 88 -4.97 -8.11 10.88
N PHE A 89 -4.82 -7.04 10.11
CA PHE A 89 -3.63 -6.17 10.15
C PHE A 89 -3.30 -5.60 11.53
N ALA A 90 -4.31 -5.27 12.32
CA ALA A 90 -4.13 -4.62 13.62
C ALA A 90 -3.40 -5.52 14.65
N ASP A 91 -3.57 -6.83 14.52
CA ASP A 91 -2.94 -7.84 15.39
C ASP A 91 -1.71 -8.49 14.74
N ASP A 92 -1.33 -8.07 13.52
CA ASP A 92 -0.19 -8.65 12.80
C ASP A 92 1.13 -8.24 13.44
N PRO A 93 2.03 -9.17 13.79
CA PRO A 93 3.33 -8.87 14.38
C PRO A 93 4.25 -8.00 13.49
N GLU A 94 4.00 -7.96 12.17
CA GLU A 94 4.74 -7.09 11.25
C GLU A 94 4.35 -5.62 11.42
N VAL A 95 3.18 -5.31 11.98
CA VAL A 95 2.73 -3.95 12.29
C VAL A 95 3.38 -3.51 13.61
N SER A 96 4.62 -3.05 13.50
CA SER A 96 5.48 -2.69 14.65
C SER A 96 6.29 -1.42 14.37
N GLU A 97 6.63 -0.69 15.43
CA GLU A 97 7.46 0.52 15.34
C GLU A 97 8.80 0.23 14.65
N THR A 98 9.40 -0.93 14.92
CA THR A 98 10.67 -1.33 14.30
C THR A 98 10.54 -1.46 12.79
N ASN A 99 9.48 -2.11 12.30
CA ASN A 99 9.23 -2.25 10.86
C ASN A 99 8.83 -0.92 10.23
N LEU A 100 8.06 -0.10 10.93
CA LEU A 100 7.71 1.24 10.46
C LEU A 100 8.97 2.07 10.22
N ASP A 101 9.90 2.13 11.17
CA ASP A 101 11.16 2.86 11.06
C ASP A 101 12.03 2.35 9.91
N LEU A 102 12.07 1.03 9.71
CA LEU A 102 12.81 0.42 8.62
C LEU A 102 12.21 0.80 7.25
N LEU A 103 10.91 0.71 7.13
CA LEU A 103 10.21 1.03 5.87
C LEU A 103 10.23 2.52 5.55
N LYS A 104 10.15 3.40 6.55
CA LYS A 104 10.36 4.85 6.36
C LYS A 104 11.75 5.13 5.77
N LYS A 105 12.80 4.51 6.31
CA LYS A 105 14.17 4.65 5.78
C LYS A 105 14.29 4.10 4.36
N LYS A 106 13.68 2.95 4.06
CA LYS A 106 13.63 2.37 2.72
C LYS A 106 12.94 3.32 1.74
N MET A 107 11.77 3.86 2.13
CA MET A 107 11.00 4.79 1.30
C MET A 107 11.75 6.09 1.03
N LEU A 108 12.40 6.67 2.03
CA LEU A 108 13.28 7.83 1.86
C LEU A 108 14.46 7.53 0.93
N GLY A 109 15.09 6.36 1.07
CA GLY A 109 16.17 5.93 0.18
C GLY A 109 15.72 5.83 -1.28
N GLN A 110 14.56 5.22 -1.53
CA GLN A 110 13.95 5.13 -2.86
C GLN A 110 13.59 6.51 -3.43
N TYR A 111 13.04 7.38 -2.60
CA TYR A 111 12.76 8.77 -2.97
C TYR A 111 14.04 9.50 -3.43
N PHE A 112 15.10 9.48 -2.63
CA PHE A 112 16.36 10.13 -3.02
C PHE A 112 16.99 9.52 -4.27
N GLN A 113 16.87 8.21 -4.45
CA GLN A 113 17.31 7.54 -5.67
C GLN A 113 16.52 8.00 -6.89
N SER A 114 15.21 8.18 -6.76
CA SER A 114 14.35 8.62 -7.87
C SER A 114 14.62 10.05 -8.32
N LEU A 115 15.15 10.92 -7.44
CA LEU A 115 15.58 12.28 -7.79
C LEU A 115 16.78 12.34 -8.75
N ASN A 116 17.47 11.23 -9.00
CA ASN A 116 18.49 11.15 -10.03
C ASN A 116 17.89 11.12 -11.46
N SER A 117 16.59 10.91 -11.61
CA SER A 117 15.88 10.93 -12.88
C SER A 117 15.16 12.26 -13.09
N ILE A 118 15.63 13.05 -14.07
CA ILE A 118 14.98 14.31 -14.45
C ILE A 118 13.56 14.05 -14.97
N GLU A 119 13.37 12.95 -15.68
CA GLU A 119 12.04 12.54 -16.18
C GLU A 119 11.08 12.24 -15.03
N TYR A 120 11.51 11.51 -14.00
CA TYR A 120 10.73 11.27 -12.80
C TYR A 120 10.34 12.59 -12.11
N ILE A 121 11.30 13.49 -11.91
CA ILE A 121 11.04 14.80 -11.28
C ILE A 121 10.00 15.58 -12.08
N ALA A 122 10.16 15.66 -13.42
CA ALA A 122 9.26 16.40 -14.29
C ALA A 122 7.83 15.82 -14.24
N ASN A 123 7.68 14.48 -14.29
CA ASN A 123 6.40 13.81 -14.24
C ASN A 123 5.72 14.01 -12.88
N GLN A 124 6.43 13.79 -11.78
CA GLN A 124 5.90 13.94 -10.44
C GLN A 124 5.55 15.40 -10.13
N PHE A 125 6.39 16.36 -10.55
CA PHE A 125 6.10 17.78 -10.39
C PHE A 125 4.87 18.20 -11.20
N THR A 126 4.72 17.71 -12.42
CA THR A 126 3.55 18.00 -13.25
C THR A 126 2.26 17.44 -12.63
N GLN A 127 2.30 16.21 -12.10
CA GLN A 127 1.17 15.62 -11.39
C GLN A 127 0.82 16.41 -10.11
N SER A 128 1.83 16.91 -9.39
CA SER A 128 1.64 17.69 -8.17
C SER A 128 1.07 19.10 -8.39
N LEU A 129 1.17 19.64 -9.61
CA LEU A 129 0.58 20.96 -9.95
C LEU A 129 -0.96 20.96 -9.86
N PHE A 130 -1.58 19.80 -9.89
CA PHE A 130 -3.03 19.64 -9.67
C PHE A 130 -3.42 19.43 -8.20
N GLY A 131 -2.45 19.48 -7.28
CA GLY A 131 -2.63 19.35 -5.84
C GLY A 131 -1.89 20.45 -5.07
N ASP A 132 -2.18 20.59 -3.77
CA ASP A 132 -1.58 21.61 -2.91
C ASP A 132 -0.20 21.22 -2.37
N ARG A 133 0.38 20.10 -2.83
CA ARG A 133 1.66 19.56 -2.37
C ARG A 133 2.53 19.12 -3.51
N THR A 134 3.83 19.25 -3.30
CA THR A 134 4.84 18.89 -4.28
C THR A 134 5.57 17.60 -3.91
N LEU A 135 6.30 17.04 -4.87
CA LEU A 135 7.24 15.93 -4.64
C LEU A 135 8.18 16.21 -3.45
N PHE A 136 8.57 17.47 -3.22
CA PHE A 136 9.53 17.85 -2.20
C PHE A 136 8.99 17.85 -0.76
N ASP A 137 7.68 17.76 -0.58
CA ASP A 137 7.03 17.66 0.74
C ASP A 137 7.04 16.21 1.29
N LEU A 138 7.26 15.23 0.41
CA LEU A 138 7.18 13.81 0.75
C LEU A 138 8.16 13.36 1.86
N PRO A 139 9.43 13.81 1.91
CA PRO A 139 10.34 13.39 2.98
C PRO A 139 9.88 13.80 4.39
N GLU A 140 9.37 15.03 4.54
CA GLU A 140 8.86 15.53 5.81
C GLU A 140 7.63 14.73 6.26
N ILE A 141 6.76 14.40 5.32
CA ILE A 141 5.58 13.59 5.60
C ILE A 141 5.99 12.19 6.05
N ILE A 142 6.88 11.50 5.31
CA ILE A 142 7.36 10.17 5.69
C ILE A 142 7.97 10.20 7.09
N ASP A 143 8.81 11.19 7.40
CA ASP A 143 9.47 11.29 8.70
C ASP A 143 8.46 11.51 9.83
N SER A 144 7.40 12.27 9.59
CA SER A 144 6.39 12.63 10.59
C SER A 144 5.36 11.53 10.89
N ILE A 145 5.22 10.48 10.03
CA ILE A 145 4.25 9.40 10.25
C ILE A 145 4.60 8.58 11.48
N GLN A 146 3.61 8.32 12.31
CA GLN A 146 3.68 7.48 13.50
C GLN A 146 2.79 6.23 13.33
N MET A 147 3.01 5.20 14.14
CA MET A 147 2.21 3.98 14.08
C MET A 147 0.71 4.23 14.23
N LYS A 148 0.33 5.17 15.09
CA LYS A 148 -1.08 5.57 15.24
C LYS A 148 -1.71 6.08 13.94
N ASP A 149 -0.94 6.77 13.09
CA ASP A 149 -1.41 7.28 11.81
C ASP A 149 -1.63 6.12 10.83
N VAL A 150 -0.75 5.12 10.87
CA VAL A 150 -0.86 3.90 10.06
C VAL A 150 -2.06 3.07 10.46
N LEU A 151 -2.25 2.85 11.77
CA LEU A 151 -3.40 2.09 12.28
C LEU A 151 -4.72 2.81 11.99
N ALA A 152 -4.80 4.11 12.23
CA ALA A 152 -6.01 4.90 11.96
C ALA A 152 -6.38 4.92 10.46
N ALA A 153 -5.37 5.01 9.57
CA ALA A 153 -5.60 4.92 8.13
C ALA A 153 -6.10 3.53 7.73
N GLY A 154 -5.50 2.46 8.28
CA GLY A 154 -5.95 1.09 8.04
C GLY A 154 -7.38 0.84 8.52
N GLU A 155 -7.73 1.28 9.74
CA GLU A 155 -9.09 1.17 10.29
C GLU A 155 -10.13 1.94 9.47
N ALA A 156 -9.77 3.09 8.91
CA ALA A 156 -10.66 3.88 8.06
C ALA A 156 -10.86 3.23 6.68
N PHE A 157 -9.80 2.70 6.07
CA PHE A 157 -9.82 2.18 4.70
C PHE A 157 -10.33 0.74 4.60
N ILE A 158 -9.92 -0.14 5.53
CA ILE A 158 -10.16 -1.58 5.42
C ILE A 158 -11.54 -1.92 5.97
N SER A 159 -12.45 -2.35 5.08
CA SER A 159 -13.79 -2.83 5.43
C SER A 159 -14.06 -4.16 4.74
N GLU A 160 -14.62 -5.14 5.45
CA GLU A 160 -14.92 -6.46 4.89
C GLU A 160 -15.89 -6.40 3.70
N GLU A 161 -16.84 -5.46 3.71
CA GLU A 161 -17.82 -5.27 2.64
C GLU A 161 -17.25 -4.59 1.38
N ALA A 162 -16.03 -4.02 1.46
CA ALA A 162 -15.39 -3.28 0.38
C ALA A 162 -14.58 -4.15 -0.59
N PHE A 163 -14.43 -5.43 -0.31
CA PHE A 163 -13.65 -6.35 -1.12
C PHE A 163 -14.39 -6.79 -2.39
N SER A 164 -13.61 -6.94 -3.46
CA SER A 164 -14.04 -7.52 -4.75
C SER A 164 -12.97 -8.45 -5.27
N GLU A 165 -13.36 -9.58 -5.84
CA GLU A 165 -12.45 -10.61 -6.32
C GLU A 165 -12.67 -10.83 -7.82
N PHE A 166 -11.56 -10.95 -8.56
CA PHE A 166 -11.57 -11.28 -9.99
C PHE A 166 -10.56 -12.38 -10.29
N TYR A 167 -11.00 -13.40 -11.02
CA TYR A 167 -10.19 -14.55 -11.37
C TYR A 167 -10.14 -14.73 -12.89
N MET A 168 -8.92 -14.81 -13.44
CA MET A 168 -8.67 -15.16 -14.83
C MET A 168 -8.03 -16.56 -14.87
N ARG A 169 -8.64 -17.47 -15.62
CA ARG A 169 -8.14 -18.84 -15.79
C ARG A 169 -7.72 -19.07 -17.25
N PRO A 170 -6.67 -19.85 -17.49
CA PRO A 170 -6.32 -20.27 -18.83
C PRO A 170 -7.49 -21.05 -19.44
N LYS A 171 -7.64 -20.94 -20.75
CA LYS A 171 -8.65 -21.71 -21.53
C LYS A 171 -8.18 -23.13 -21.74
#